data_9750d9bf717989afd38800cbabd082bb
#
_entry.id   9750d9bf717989afd38800cbabd082bb
#
_cell.length_a   1.000
_cell.length_b   1.000
_cell.length_c   1.000
_cell.angle_alpha   90.00
_cell.angle_beta   90.00
_cell.angle_gamma   90.00
#
_symmetry.space_group_name_H-M   'P 1'
#
loop_
_entity.id
_entity.type
_entity.pdbx_description
1 polymer ?
#
loop_
_entity_poly.entity_id
_entity_poly.type
_entity_poly.pdbx_seq_one_letter_code
_entity_poly.pdbx_strand_id
1 'polypeptide(L)'
;MIQNVIKVTVLSSSVDERGGSFKNDAGESVEYTTRKQKAKLETAGFAYPFDVRLDKGQQPFAEGEYELDVAAMAQVNKGVLSLSKFTALRAMPKAAPRPAGQA
;
A
#
# COMPACT_ATOMS: atom_id res chain seq x y z
N MET A 1 3.86 -19.57 17.28
CA MET A 1 4.14 -19.33 15.88
C MET A 1 4.26 -17.85 15.59
N ILE A 2 5.30 -17.47 14.93
CA ILE A 2 5.52 -16.06 14.61
C ILE A 2 4.84 -15.72 13.31
N GLN A 3 4.09 -14.64 13.36
CA GLN A 3 3.43 -14.13 12.17
C GLN A 3 4.26 -12.99 11.61
N ASN A 4 4.72 -13.16 10.39
CA ASN A 4 5.45 -12.09 9.73
C ASN A 4 4.50 -11.26 8.90
N VAL A 5 3.60 -10.60 9.59
CA VAL A 5 2.57 -9.80 8.96
C VAL A 5 2.92 -8.33 9.11
N ILE A 6 2.81 -7.61 8.02
CA ILE A 6 2.96 -6.16 8.07
C ILE A 6 1.55 -5.59 8.03
N LYS A 7 1.18 -4.94 9.12
CA LYS A 7 -0.16 -4.37 9.25
C LYS A 7 -0.16 -2.93 8.80
N VAL A 8 -1.12 -2.58 7.96
CA VAL A 8 -1.28 -1.21 7.49
C VAL A 8 -2.66 -0.74 7.91
N THR A 9 -2.71 0.32 8.69
CA THR A 9 -3.97 0.94 9.07
C THR A 9 -4.16 2.18 8.21
N VAL A 10 -5.19 2.18 7.38
CA VAL A 10 -5.51 3.33 6.55
C VAL A 10 -6.22 4.34 7.44
N LEU A 11 -5.60 5.50 7.61
CA LEU A 11 -6.09 6.51 8.55
C LEU A 11 -7.10 7.45 7.91
N SER A 12 -7.13 7.52 6.58
CA SER A 12 -8.04 8.41 5.88
C SER A 12 -8.38 7.82 4.53
N SER A 13 -9.65 7.87 4.16
CA SER A 13 -10.05 7.48 2.82
C SER A 13 -9.81 8.58 1.80
N SER A 14 -9.42 9.76 2.26
CA SER A 14 -9.11 10.86 1.34
C SER A 14 -7.82 10.59 0.60
N VAL A 15 -7.79 10.96 -0.66
CA VAL A 15 -6.62 10.78 -1.50
C VAL A 15 -5.90 12.11 -1.66
N ASP A 16 -4.60 12.12 -1.35
CA ASP A 16 -3.76 13.27 -1.62
C ASP A 16 -3.22 13.08 -3.03
N GLU A 17 -3.74 13.85 -3.95
CA GLU A 17 -3.40 13.70 -5.36
C GLU A 17 -2.58 14.89 -5.81
N ARG A 18 -1.41 14.62 -6.35
CA ARG A 18 -0.52 15.66 -6.84
C ARG A 18 -0.08 15.32 -8.24
N GLY A 19 -0.06 16.34 -9.09
CA GLY A 19 0.39 16.19 -10.45
C GLY A 19 1.61 17.04 -10.73
N GLY A 20 2.29 16.70 -11.79
CA GLY A 20 3.44 17.47 -12.23
C GLY A 20 3.86 17.01 -13.60
N SER A 21 4.95 17.58 -14.09
CA SER A 21 5.49 17.18 -15.37
C SER A 21 6.99 17.27 -15.34
N PHE A 22 7.63 16.49 -16.20
CA PHE A 22 9.06 16.55 -16.37
C PHE A 22 9.39 16.25 -17.84
N LYS A 23 10.61 16.58 -18.24
CA LYS A 23 11.05 16.26 -19.59
C LYS A 23 11.84 14.97 -19.57
N ASN A 24 11.50 14.07 -20.49
CA ASN A 24 12.24 12.82 -20.61
C ASN A 24 13.49 13.06 -21.47
N ASP A 25 14.24 11.99 -21.72
CA ASP A 25 15.49 12.08 -22.47
C ASP A 25 15.28 12.56 -23.88
N ALA A 26 14.10 12.37 -24.44
CA ALA A 26 13.78 12.82 -25.79
C ALA A 26 13.32 14.27 -25.81
N GLY A 27 13.29 14.93 -24.65
CA GLY A 27 12.85 16.32 -24.58
C GLY A 27 11.35 16.51 -24.56
N GLU A 28 10.61 15.42 -24.44
CA GLU A 28 9.16 15.47 -24.40
C GLU A 28 8.66 15.70 -22.99
N SER A 29 7.59 16.45 -22.87
CA SER A 29 6.97 16.69 -21.57
C SER A 29 6.13 15.48 -21.18
N VAL A 30 6.40 14.93 -20.02
CA VAL A 30 5.67 13.78 -19.48
C VAL A 30 4.95 14.23 -18.23
N GLU A 31 3.64 14.01 -18.19
CA GLU A 31 2.85 14.34 -17.01
C GLU A 31 2.74 13.13 -16.10
N TYR A 32 2.73 13.39 -14.81
CA TYR A 32 2.54 12.33 -13.84
C TYR A 32 1.57 12.79 -12.75
N THR A 33 0.94 11.82 -12.13
CA THR A 33 0.04 12.05 -11.00
C THR A 33 0.40 11.07 -9.91
N THR A 34 0.53 11.58 -8.70
CA THR A 34 0.78 10.74 -7.52
C THR A 34 -0.46 10.78 -6.64
N ARG A 35 -0.94 9.61 -6.27
CA ARG A 35 -2.12 9.48 -5.42
C ARG A 35 -1.75 8.67 -4.19
N LYS A 36 -2.01 9.24 -3.01
CA LYS A 36 -1.60 8.61 -1.74
C LYS A 36 -2.69 8.76 -0.71
N GLN A 37 -2.73 7.80 0.21
CA GLN A 37 -3.59 7.90 1.38
C GLN A 37 -2.71 7.78 2.63
N LYS A 38 -3.06 8.54 3.66
CA LYS A 38 -2.31 8.49 4.90
C LYS A 38 -2.60 7.20 5.65
N ALA A 39 -1.56 6.57 6.14
CA ALA A 39 -1.67 5.30 6.82
C ALA A 39 -0.60 5.17 7.87
N LYS A 40 -0.69 4.08 8.63
CA LYS A 40 0.32 3.70 9.62
C LYS A 40 0.72 2.27 9.32
N LEU A 41 2.01 2.02 9.27
CA LEU A 41 2.53 0.69 9.03
C LEU A 41 3.14 0.16 10.31
N GLU A 42 2.74 -1.03 10.71
CA GLU A 42 3.25 -1.66 11.92
C GLU A 42 3.89 -3.00 11.61
N THR A 43 5.09 -3.17 12.07
CA THR A 43 5.81 -4.43 11.92
C THR A 43 6.89 -4.51 12.99
N ALA A 44 7.14 -5.73 13.47
CA ALA A 44 8.21 -6.00 14.43
C ALA A 44 8.14 -5.12 15.67
N GLY A 45 6.94 -4.74 16.08
CA GLY A 45 6.75 -3.93 17.29
C GLY A 45 6.93 -2.44 17.08
N PHE A 46 7.14 -2.01 15.86
CA PHE A 46 7.31 -0.59 15.55
C PHE A 46 6.18 -0.09 14.66
N ALA A 47 5.88 1.18 14.77
CA ALA A 47 4.88 1.84 13.94
C ALA A 47 5.52 3.01 13.21
N TYR A 48 5.19 3.14 11.94
CA TYR A 48 5.76 4.18 11.08
C TYR A 48 4.67 4.91 10.32
N PRO A 49 4.83 6.22 10.10
CA PRO A 49 3.96 6.88 9.12
C PRO A 49 4.18 6.23 7.76
N PHE A 50 3.11 6.02 7.03
CA PHE A 50 3.20 5.30 5.76
C PHE A 50 2.20 5.89 4.78
N ASP A 51 2.61 5.98 3.52
CA ASP A 51 1.74 6.45 2.47
C ASP A 51 1.33 5.27 1.61
N VAL A 52 0.03 5.00 1.56
CA VAL A 52 -0.52 4.01 0.65
C VAL A 52 -0.52 4.63 -0.75
N ARG A 53 0.22 4.04 -1.67
CA ARG A 53 0.37 4.56 -3.02
C ARG A 53 -0.64 3.91 -3.93
N LEU A 54 -1.47 4.71 -4.56
CA LEU A 54 -2.52 4.22 -5.45
C LEU A 54 -2.12 4.39 -6.89
N ASP A 55 -2.50 3.43 -7.71
CA ASP A 55 -2.33 3.52 -9.15
C ASP A 55 -3.39 4.45 -9.71
N LYS A 56 -3.18 4.89 -10.95
CA LYS A 56 -4.12 5.73 -11.64
C LYS A 56 -5.44 4.99 -11.78
N GLY A 57 -6.52 5.64 -11.38
CA GLY A 57 -7.83 5.04 -11.48
C GLY A 57 -8.17 4.01 -10.44
N GLN A 58 -7.25 3.72 -9.54
CA GLN A 58 -7.50 2.76 -8.49
C GLN A 58 -8.42 3.36 -7.44
N GLN A 59 -9.37 2.56 -6.97
CA GLN A 59 -10.28 3.00 -5.92
C GLN A 59 -9.52 3.16 -4.61
N PRO A 60 -9.79 4.23 -3.85
CA PRO A 60 -9.17 4.39 -2.55
C PRO A 60 -9.61 3.29 -1.59
N PHE A 61 -8.75 2.98 -0.65
CA PHE A 61 -9.08 2.05 0.41
C PHE A 61 -9.92 2.75 1.47
N ALA A 62 -10.90 2.04 2.02
CA ALA A 62 -11.65 2.56 3.16
C ALA A 62 -10.73 2.58 4.38
N GLU A 63 -11.04 3.45 5.33
CA GLU A 63 -10.33 3.46 6.59
C GLU A 63 -10.46 2.10 7.28
N GLY A 64 -9.39 1.65 7.87
CA GLY A 64 -9.41 0.38 8.56
C GLY A 64 -8.06 -0.30 8.53
N GLU A 65 -8.04 -1.54 9.01
CA GLU A 65 -6.82 -2.33 9.11
C GLU A 65 -6.71 -3.31 7.96
N TYR A 66 -5.51 -3.39 7.43
CA TYR A 66 -5.19 -4.25 6.30
C TYR A 66 -3.87 -4.92 6.54
N GLU A 67 -3.59 -5.91 5.72
CA GLU A 67 -2.31 -6.57 5.70
C GLU A 67 -1.61 -6.20 4.40
N LEU A 68 -0.34 -5.84 4.48
CA LEU A 68 0.42 -5.52 3.26
C LEU A 68 0.65 -6.80 2.48
N ASP A 69 0.22 -6.81 1.23
CA ASP A 69 0.33 -8.00 0.39
C ASP A 69 1.66 -7.95 -0.36
N VAL A 70 2.71 -8.33 0.34
CA VAL A 70 4.05 -8.26 -0.22
C VAL A 70 4.20 -9.16 -1.44
N ALA A 71 3.55 -10.30 -1.41
CA ALA A 71 3.63 -11.23 -2.54
C ALA A 71 3.03 -10.63 -3.81
N ALA A 72 1.95 -9.88 -3.67
CA ALA A 72 1.34 -9.24 -4.82
C ALA A 72 2.19 -8.09 -5.35
N MET A 73 3.04 -7.51 -4.50
CA MET A 73 3.90 -6.40 -4.89
C MET A 73 5.25 -6.87 -5.44
N ALA A 74 5.58 -8.13 -5.23
CA ALA A 74 6.90 -8.63 -5.59
C ALA A 74 7.08 -8.69 -7.10
N GLN A 75 8.21 -8.24 -7.57
CA GLN A 75 8.58 -8.23 -8.98
C GLN A 75 10.01 -8.73 -9.11
N VAL A 76 10.28 -9.43 -10.20
CA VAL A 76 11.65 -9.83 -10.51
C VAL A 76 12.03 -9.20 -11.85
N ASN A 77 13.09 -8.42 -11.85
CA ASN A 77 13.57 -7.76 -13.04
C ASN A 77 15.06 -8.07 -13.19
N LYS A 78 15.40 -8.77 -14.25
CA LYS A 78 16.80 -9.16 -14.49
C LYS A 78 17.38 -9.92 -13.29
N GLY A 79 16.56 -10.79 -12.71
CA GLY A 79 17.01 -11.61 -11.60
C GLY A 79 17.03 -10.92 -10.23
N VAL A 80 16.60 -9.66 -10.17
CA VAL A 80 16.62 -8.91 -8.92
C VAL A 80 15.18 -8.73 -8.41
N LEU A 81 14.96 -9.09 -7.17
CA LEU A 81 13.67 -8.91 -6.53
C LEU A 81 13.48 -7.47 -6.11
N SER A 82 12.32 -6.93 -6.43
CA SER A 82 11.94 -5.61 -5.97
C SER A 82 10.44 -5.59 -5.70
N LEU A 83 9.96 -4.50 -5.14
CA LEU A 83 8.54 -4.36 -4.86
C LEU A 83 7.96 -3.25 -5.73
N SER A 84 6.71 -3.45 -6.13
CA SER A 84 5.98 -2.43 -6.86
C SER A 84 5.88 -1.16 -6.02
N LYS A 85 5.91 -0.01 -6.66
CA LYS A 85 5.70 1.25 -5.95
C LYS A 85 4.25 1.44 -5.54
N PHE A 86 3.33 0.69 -6.13
CA PHE A 86 1.92 0.79 -5.76
C PHE A 86 1.64 -0.20 -4.64
N THR A 87 0.97 0.28 -3.60
CA THR A 87 0.72 -0.51 -2.41
C THR A 87 -0.40 -1.51 -2.66
N ALA A 88 -0.14 -2.77 -2.38
CA ALA A 88 -1.17 -3.80 -2.44
C ALA A 88 -1.56 -4.17 -1.02
N LEU A 89 -2.83 -4.05 -0.72
CA LEU A 89 -3.37 -4.38 0.60
C LEU A 89 -4.45 -5.43 0.45
N ARG A 90 -4.57 -6.25 1.47
CA ARG A 90 -5.70 -7.18 1.54
C ARG A 90 -6.35 -7.03 2.90
N ALA A 91 -7.66 -7.26 2.96
CA ALA A 91 -8.37 -7.15 4.22
C ALA A 91 -7.78 -8.14 5.21
N MET A 92 -7.60 -7.71 6.44
CA MET A 92 -7.14 -8.62 7.47
C MET A 92 -8.24 -9.65 7.70
N PRO A 93 -7.86 -10.92 7.80
CA PRO A 93 -8.85 -11.91 8.15
C PRO A 93 -9.37 -11.52 9.51
N LYS A 94 -10.60 -11.23 9.57
CA LYS A 94 -11.19 -11.02 10.80
C LYS A 94 -11.28 -12.31 11.41
N ALA A 95 -10.54 -12.39 12.32
CA ALA A 95 -10.75 -13.54 13.07
C ALA A 95 -12.18 -13.58 13.29
N ALA A 96 -12.49 -14.05 12.66
CA ALA A 96 -13.72 -13.88 12.71
C ALA A 96 -14.16 -13.93 14.06
N PRO A 97 -14.29 -13.95 13.89
CA PRO A 97 -14.42 -13.85 14.63
C PRO A 97 -14.49 -14.46 15.16
N ARG A 98 -14.33 -14.51 15.35
CA ARG A 98 -14.24 -14.98 15.80
C ARG A 98 -14.88 -15.18 16.19
N PRO A 99 -15.37 -15.66 16.30
CA PRO A 99 -15.76 -15.90 16.60
C PRO A 99 -15.67 -15.83 17.16
N ALA A 100 -15.93 -15.82 17.59
CA ALA A 100 -15.52 -15.84 18.04
C ALA A 100 -15.37 -15.79 18.26
N GLY A 101 -15.51 -15.83 18.55
CA GLY A 101 -14.99 -16.02 18.79
C GLY A 101 -14.95 -16.23 18.54
N GLN A 102 -15.17 -16.72 18.54
CA GLN A 102 -14.86 -17.09 18.32
C GLN A 102 -14.53 -17.29 18.20
N ALA A 103 -14.78 -17.57 18.46
CA ALA A 103 -14.35 -17.87 18.40
C ALA A 103 -14.18 -18.00 18.37
#